data_577c65bc104d7304e47a2532653a6b5e
#
_entry.id   577c65bc104d7304e47a2532653a6b5e
#
_cell.length_a   1.000
_cell.length_b   1.000
_cell.length_c   1.000
_cell.angle_alpha   90.00
_cell.angle_beta   90.00
_cell.angle_gamma   90.00
#
_symmetry.space_group_name_H-M   'P 1'
#
loop_
_entity.id
_entity.type
_entity.pdbx_description
1 polymer ?
#
loop_
_entity_poly.entity_id
_entity_poly.type
_entity_poly.pdbx_seq_one_letter_code
_entity_poly.pdbx_strand_id
1 'polypeptide(L)'
;LLIPKYLEYVNTQLSINQKSIEYCRDSKTGRYPDEVNDNIERRVGLLNDYYKFFEDNKIEGKGGFDSRSKIRSTILEEFMFFLFKDYVDQLLKDCNVASGILQNGNIKAYSNLYFTAPNIKDFVKSPSIELNTKDQDYAIYRTVDISIKNANASAKTANIPILAIENKTFLDKTMLEGAIATAEKIKMGAPYAVYVVATETYAVKYEVDPVYSR
;
A
#
# COMPACT_ATOMS: atom_id res chain seq x y z
N LEU A 1 -24.86 -15.87 -3.57
CA LEU A 1 -25.12 -14.43 -3.75
C LEU A 1 -23.84 -13.59 -3.73
N LEU A 2 -22.91 -13.87 -2.82
CA LEU A 2 -21.65 -13.13 -2.67
C LEU A 2 -20.72 -13.28 -3.88
N ILE A 3 -20.44 -14.52 -4.32
CA ILE A 3 -19.50 -14.78 -5.40
C ILE A 3 -19.90 -14.13 -6.73
N PRO A 4 -21.15 -14.22 -7.21
CA PRO A 4 -21.56 -13.52 -8.44
C PRO A 4 -21.39 -12.01 -8.35
N LYS A 5 -21.74 -11.38 -7.22
CA LYS A 5 -21.58 -9.94 -7.03
C LYS A 5 -20.11 -9.53 -6.96
N TYR A 6 -19.28 -10.34 -6.34
CA TYR A 6 -17.84 -10.14 -6.32
C TYR A 6 -17.25 -10.20 -7.74
N LEU A 7 -17.62 -11.18 -8.53
CA LEU A 7 -17.17 -11.29 -9.93
C LEU A 7 -17.65 -10.13 -10.80
N GLU A 8 -18.88 -9.65 -10.59
CA GLU A 8 -19.39 -8.46 -11.25
C GLU A 8 -18.55 -7.22 -10.88
N TYR A 9 -18.24 -7.03 -9.59
CA TYR A 9 -17.38 -5.96 -9.11
C TYR A 9 -15.99 -6.01 -9.76
N VAL A 10 -15.30 -7.16 -9.70
CA VAL A 10 -13.96 -7.35 -10.27
C VAL A 10 -13.95 -7.11 -11.79
N ASN A 11 -14.89 -7.69 -12.51
CA ASN A 11 -14.97 -7.52 -13.97
C ASN A 11 -15.22 -6.07 -14.37
N THR A 12 -16.02 -5.33 -13.59
CA THR A 12 -16.28 -3.91 -13.84
C THR A 12 -15.03 -3.08 -13.56
N GLN A 13 -14.31 -3.36 -12.47
CA GLN A 13 -13.02 -2.73 -12.19
C GLN A 13 -12.01 -2.94 -13.34
N LEU A 14 -11.89 -4.17 -13.84
CA LEU A 14 -11.02 -4.50 -14.95
C LEU A 14 -11.43 -3.80 -16.25
N SER A 15 -12.73 -3.67 -16.52
CA SER A 15 -13.20 -2.97 -17.72
C SER A 15 -12.89 -1.47 -17.71
N ILE A 16 -12.87 -0.85 -16.54
CA ILE A 16 -12.47 0.56 -16.37
C ILE A 16 -10.97 0.73 -16.69
N ASN A 17 -10.15 -0.27 -16.39
CA ASN A 17 -8.69 -0.26 -16.64
C ASN A 17 -8.31 -0.41 -18.13
N GLN A 18 -9.23 -0.78 -19.02
CA GLN A 18 -8.91 -1.02 -20.45
C GLN A 18 -8.59 0.26 -21.25
N LYS A 19 -8.89 1.44 -20.70
CA LYS A 19 -8.46 2.72 -21.29
C LYS A 19 -7.17 3.17 -20.63
N SER A 20 -6.07 3.12 -21.36
CA SER A 20 -4.80 3.70 -20.91
C SER A 20 -4.99 5.20 -20.66
N ILE A 21 -4.83 5.61 -19.43
CA ILE A 21 -4.84 7.01 -19.03
C ILE A 21 -3.39 7.45 -18.95
N GLU A 22 -3.02 8.48 -19.67
CA GLU A 22 -1.73 9.12 -19.49
C GLU A 22 -1.78 9.89 -18.17
N TYR A 23 -1.04 9.42 -17.17
CA TYR A 23 -0.90 10.07 -15.87
C TYR A 23 0.09 11.26 -15.95
N CYS A 24 -0.16 12.17 -16.89
CA CYS A 24 0.62 13.40 -16.99
C CYS A 24 0.00 14.49 -16.12
N ARG A 25 0.71 14.87 -15.06
CA ARG A 25 0.37 16.07 -14.30
C ARG A 25 0.71 17.30 -15.12
N ASP A 26 -0.25 18.21 -15.33
CA ASP A 26 0.03 19.51 -15.93
C ASP A 26 1.08 20.25 -15.09
N SER A 27 2.23 20.53 -15.69
CA SER A 27 3.37 21.18 -15.03
C SER A 27 3.08 22.61 -14.57
N LYS A 28 2.07 23.28 -15.15
CA LYS A 28 1.68 24.65 -14.80
C LYS A 28 0.66 24.72 -13.68
N THR A 29 -0.37 23.86 -13.73
CA THR A 29 -1.47 23.87 -12.75
C THR A 29 -1.27 22.87 -11.63
N GLY A 30 -0.41 21.88 -11.82
CA GLY A 30 -0.22 20.77 -10.89
C GLY A 30 -1.42 19.83 -10.79
N ARG A 31 -2.41 19.95 -11.67
CA ARG A 31 -3.64 19.14 -11.72
C ARG A 31 -3.45 17.94 -12.65
N TYR A 32 -4.16 16.88 -12.35
CA TYR A 32 -4.33 15.75 -13.24
C TYR A 32 -5.41 16.05 -14.28
N PRO A 33 -5.37 15.43 -15.47
CA PRO A 33 -6.47 15.50 -16.43
C PRO A 33 -7.81 15.08 -15.82
N ASP A 34 -8.90 15.69 -16.29
CA ASP A 34 -10.25 15.41 -15.78
C ASP A 34 -10.63 13.94 -15.98
N GLU A 35 -10.18 13.29 -17.06
CA GLU A 35 -10.42 11.86 -17.32
C GLU A 35 -9.81 10.95 -16.24
N VAL A 36 -8.71 11.36 -15.61
CA VAL A 36 -8.13 10.61 -14.46
C VAL A 36 -9.04 10.74 -13.26
N ASN A 37 -9.53 11.93 -12.96
CA ASN A 37 -10.44 12.17 -11.84
C ASN A 37 -11.76 11.42 -12.04
N ASP A 38 -12.37 11.50 -13.22
CA ASP A 38 -13.59 10.77 -13.56
C ASP A 38 -13.41 9.26 -13.41
N ASN A 39 -12.25 8.73 -13.80
CA ASN A 39 -11.95 7.32 -13.64
C ASN A 39 -11.85 6.92 -12.17
N ILE A 40 -11.18 7.73 -11.35
CA ILE A 40 -11.08 7.50 -9.89
C ILE A 40 -12.46 7.55 -9.24
N GLU A 41 -13.27 8.55 -9.55
CA GLU A 41 -14.64 8.70 -9.02
C GLU A 41 -15.52 7.50 -9.37
N ARG A 42 -15.46 7.03 -10.61
CA ARG A 42 -16.18 5.82 -11.03
C ARG A 42 -15.77 4.58 -10.26
N ARG A 43 -14.46 4.42 -10.00
CA ARG A 43 -13.93 3.29 -9.22
C ARG A 43 -14.36 3.36 -7.76
N VAL A 44 -14.31 4.55 -7.16
CA VAL A 44 -14.78 4.79 -5.79
C VAL A 44 -16.29 4.55 -5.68
N GLY A 45 -17.07 5.03 -6.65
CA GLY A 45 -18.50 4.76 -6.73
C GLY A 45 -18.80 3.26 -6.73
N LEU A 46 -18.10 2.50 -7.57
CA LEU A 46 -18.27 1.04 -7.64
C LEU A 46 -17.87 0.33 -6.32
N LEU A 47 -16.81 0.79 -5.63
CA LEU A 47 -16.44 0.29 -4.31
C LEU A 47 -17.55 0.55 -3.29
N ASN A 48 -18.09 1.76 -3.27
CA ASN A 48 -19.19 2.14 -2.38
C ASN A 48 -20.46 1.32 -2.62
N ASP A 49 -20.80 1.07 -3.90
CA ASP A 49 -21.93 0.22 -4.28
C ASP A 49 -21.73 -1.22 -3.80
N TYR A 50 -20.50 -1.72 -3.88
CA TYR A 50 -20.18 -3.06 -3.38
C TYR A 50 -20.24 -3.13 -1.85
N TYR A 51 -19.77 -2.13 -1.12
CA TYR A 51 -19.93 -2.04 0.33
C TYR A 51 -21.41 -1.95 0.75
N LYS A 52 -22.21 -1.16 0.04
CA LYS A 52 -23.65 -1.10 0.27
C LYS A 52 -24.30 -2.47 0.08
N PHE A 53 -23.90 -3.25 -0.94
CA PHE A 53 -24.35 -4.62 -1.10
C PHE A 53 -24.02 -5.49 0.14
N PHE A 54 -22.86 -5.32 0.76
CA PHE A 54 -22.49 -6.03 2.00
C PHE A 54 -23.42 -5.67 3.16
N GLU A 55 -23.73 -4.39 3.32
CA GLU A 55 -24.59 -3.88 4.39
C GLU A 55 -26.05 -4.34 4.21
N ASP A 56 -26.59 -4.16 3.03
CA ASP A 56 -27.98 -4.50 2.70
C ASP A 56 -28.25 -6.01 2.84
N ASN A 57 -27.27 -6.85 2.56
CA ASN A 57 -27.38 -8.30 2.64
C ASN A 57 -26.83 -8.89 3.96
N LYS A 58 -26.42 -8.04 4.91
CA LYS A 58 -25.88 -8.45 6.21
C LYS A 58 -24.81 -9.54 6.11
N ILE A 59 -23.89 -9.36 5.16
CA ILE A 59 -22.85 -10.33 4.86
C ILE A 59 -21.88 -10.45 6.05
N GLU A 60 -21.63 -9.33 6.75
CA GLU A 60 -20.87 -9.31 7.99
C GLU A 60 -21.78 -9.04 9.20
N GLY A 61 -21.37 -9.55 10.37
CA GLY A 61 -22.05 -9.35 11.63
C GLY A 61 -23.01 -10.48 12.00
N LYS A 62 -24.07 -10.16 12.74
CA LYS A 62 -24.99 -11.14 13.32
C LYS A 62 -25.76 -11.88 12.23
N GLY A 63 -25.39 -13.14 11.98
CA GLY A 63 -25.99 -14.00 10.94
C GLY A 63 -25.18 -14.12 9.65
N GLY A 64 -24.06 -13.40 9.52
CA GLY A 64 -23.11 -13.49 8.41
C GLY A 64 -21.71 -13.89 8.87
N PHE A 65 -20.69 -13.45 8.15
CA PHE A 65 -19.29 -13.62 8.54
C PHE A 65 -18.96 -12.81 9.79
N ASP A 66 -18.07 -13.32 10.63
CA ASP A 66 -17.53 -12.57 11.78
C ASP A 66 -16.87 -11.28 11.27
N SER A 67 -17.17 -10.14 11.91
CA SER A 67 -16.56 -8.84 11.59
C SER A 67 -15.02 -8.86 11.66
N ARG A 68 -14.44 -9.84 12.38
CA ARG A 68 -12.99 -10.10 12.44
C ARG A 68 -12.46 -10.89 11.24
N SER A 69 -13.32 -11.36 10.35
CA SER A 69 -12.94 -12.18 9.18
C SER A 69 -12.08 -11.45 8.15
N LYS A 70 -11.89 -10.14 8.29
CA LYS A 70 -11.14 -9.26 7.37
C LYS A 70 -11.70 -9.19 5.94
N ILE A 71 -12.89 -9.71 5.66
CA ILE A 71 -13.46 -9.67 4.30
C ILE A 71 -13.55 -8.24 3.80
N ARG A 72 -14.04 -7.32 4.64
CA ARG A 72 -14.20 -5.91 4.29
C ARG A 72 -12.86 -5.23 4.02
N SER A 73 -11.87 -5.42 4.89
CA SER A 73 -10.54 -4.85 4.69
C SER A 73 -9.84 -5.39 3.45
N THR A 74 -10.05 -6.68 3.13
CA THR A 74 -9.49 -7.31 1.92
C THR A 74 -10.04 -6.66 0.63
N ILE A 75 -11.30 -6.23 0.64
CA ILE A 75 -11.90 -5.52 -0.51
C ILE A 75 -11.19 -4.18 -0.75
N LEU A 76 -10.87 -3.45 0.32
CA LEU A 76 -10.14 -2.18 0.22
C LEU A 76 -8.70 -2.40 -0.28
N GLU A 77 -8.02 -3.45 0.19
CA GLU A 77 -6.69 -3.84 -0.29
C GLU A 77 -6.70 -4.15 -1.80
N GLU A 78 -7.67 -4.94 -2.25
CA GLU A 78 -7.85 -5.28 -3.67
C GLU A 78 -8.22 -4.05 -4.51
N PHE A 79 -9.05 -3.15 -3.97
CA PHE A 79 -9.38 -1.88 -4.61
C PHE A 79 -8.12 -1.05 -4.87
N MET A 80 -7.19 -0.98 -3.92
CA MET A 80 -5.90 -0.28 -4.11
C MET A 80 -5.10 -0.89 -5.26
N PHE A 81 -5.10 -2.21 -5.41
CA PHE A 81 -4.45 -2.85 -6.54
C PHE A 81 -5.03 -2.38 -7.89
N PHE A 82 -6.35 -2.37 -8.03
CA PHE A 82 -7.00 -1.89 -9.25
C PHE A 82 -6.78 -0.40 -9.49
N LEU A 83 -6.82 0.41 -8.43
CA LEU A 83 -6.64 1.85 -8.50
C LEU A 83 -5.28 2.24 -9.08
N PHE A 84 -4.22 1.55 -8.68
CA PHE A 84 -2.85 1.87 -9.07
C PHE A 84 -2.32 1.07 -10.25
N LYS A 85 -3.06 0.08 -10.76
CA LYS A 85 -2.58 -0.81 -11.82
C LYS A 85 -2.09 -0.04 -13.06
N ASP A 86 -2.90 0.88 -13.58
CA ASP A 86 -2.56 1.63 -14.79
C ASP A 86 -1.39 2.58 -14.54
N TYR A 87 -1.32 3.16 -13.33
CA TYR A 87 -0.20 4.00 -12.92
C TYR A 87 1.13 3.21 -12.90
N VAL A 88 1.13 2.00 -12.37
CA VAL A 88 2.33 1.14 -12.35
C VAL A 88 2.74 0.77 -13.77
N ASP A 89 1.78 0.39 -14.63
CA ASP A 89 2.04 0.06 -16.02
C ASP A 89 2.63 1.27 -16.78
N GLN A 90 2.16 2.49 -16.52
CA GLN A 90 2.69 3.71 -17.10
C GLN A 90 4.09 4.05 -16.56
N LEU A 91 4.29 3.93 -15.25
CA LEU A 91 5.58 4.19 -14.61
C LEU A 91 6.69 3.29 -15.16
N LEU A 92 6.39 2.01 -15.44
CA LEU A 92 7.32 1.09 -16.08
C LEU A 92 7.73 1.56 -17.48
N LYS A 93 6.77 2.08 -18.25
CA LYS A 93 7.02 2.62 -19.60
C LYS A 93 7.87 3.90 -19.53
N ASP A 94 7.50 4.84 -18.67
CA ASP A 94 8.18 6.14 -18.53
C ASP A 94 9.64 5.98 -18.07
N CYS A 95 9.88 5.04 -17.19
CA CYS A 95 11.22 4.72 -16.72
C CYS A 95 12.02 3.85 -17.69
N ASN A 96 11.42 3.42 -18.81
CA ASN A 96 12.01 2.47 -19.77
C ASN A 96 12.58 1.20 -19.09
N VAL A 97 11.86 0.70 -18.08
CA VAL A 97 12.24 -0.47 -17.29
C VAL A 97 11.28 -1.61 -17.63
N ALA A 98 11.81 -2.67 -18.21
CA ALA A 98 10.99 -3.82 -18.61
C ALA A 98 10.40 -4.60 -17.41
N SER A 99 11.02 -4.47 -16.23
CA SER A 99 10.57 -5.13 -14.99
C SER A 99 11.22 -4.50 -13.76
N GLY A 100 10.71 -4.82 -12.57
CA GLY A 100 11.36 -4.46 -11.29
C GLY A 100 10.57 -3.49 -10.41
N ILE A 101 9.51 -2.87 -10.92
CA ILE A 101 8.49 -2.21 -10.09
C ILE A 101 7.32 -3.18 -10.00
N LEU A 102 6.92 -3.49 -8.78
CA LEU A 102 5.87 -4.45 -8.48
C LEU A 102 4.82 -3.77 -7.62
N GLN A 103 3.59 -4.28 -7.69
CA GLN A 103 2.53 -3.92 -6.77
C GLN A 103 1.91 -5.18 -6.18
N ASN A 104 1.64 -5.17 -4.88
CA ASN A 104 0.96 -6.28 -4.23
C ASN A 104 0.37 -5.86 -2.88
N GLY A 105 -0.58 -6.64 -2.39
CA GLY A 105 -1.05 -6.59 -1.01
C GLY A 105 -0.14 -7.36 -0.05
N ASN A 106 -0.23 -7.05 1.23
CA ASN A 106 0.43 -7.77 2.33
C ASN A 106 1.96 -7.88 2.17
N ILE A 107 2.63 -6.76 1.96
CA ILE A 107 4.06 -6.68 1.66
C ILE A 107 4.89 -6.33 2.90
N LYS A 108 6.02 -7.00 3.03
CA LYS A 108 7.08 -6.61 3.97
C LYS A 108 7.96 -5.53 3.34
N ALA A 109 7.60 -4.28 3.58
CA ALA A 109 8.34 -3.12 3.09
C ALA A 109 9.62 -2.91 3.89
N TYR A 110 10.73 -2.68 3.19
CA TYR A 110 12.01 -2.36 3.80
C TYR A 110 11.93 -1.08 4.65
N SER A 111 12.53 -1.12 5.83
CA SER A 111 12.64 0.05 6.72
C SER A 111 14.08 0.42 7.05
N ASN A 112 14.92 -0.53 7.42
CA ASN A 112 16.34 -0.29 7.60
C ASN A 112 17.16 -1.60 7.55
N LEU A 113 18.48 -1.43 7.55
CA LEU A 113 19.46 -2.51 7.64
C LEU A 113 20.26 -2.34 8.94
N TYR A 114 20.58 -3.43 9.59
CA TYR A 114 21.47 -3.41 10.75
C TYR A 114 22.46 -4.57 10.72
N PHE A 115 23.56 -4.39 11.46
CA PHE A 115 24.61 -5.40 11.62
C PHE A 115 24.40 -6.17 12.92
N THR A 116 24.65 -7.48 12.88
CA THR A 116 24.51 -8.36 14.02
C THR A 116 25.61 -9.43 14.02
N ALA A 117 25.88 -10.00 15.20
CA ALA A 117 26.70 -11.19 15.35
C ALA A 117 26.34 -11.87 16.70
N PRO A 118 26.65 -13.17 16.88
CA PRO A 118 26.41 -13.88 18.13
C PRO A 118 27.21 -13.30 19.33
N ASN A 119 28.36 -12.71 19.07
CA ASN A 119 29.21 -12.10 20.09
C ASN A 119 30.15 -11.03 19.46
N ILE A 120 30.83 -10.26 20.30
CA ILE A 120 31.69 -9.15 19.87
C ILE A 120 32.89 -9.63 19.03
N LYS A 121 33.43 -10.80 19.28
CA LYS A 121 34.60 -11.33 18.53
C LYS A 121 34.18 -11.66 17.09
N ASP A 122 33.02 -12.24 16.90
CA ASP A 122 32.48 -12.53 15.58
C ASP A 122 32.03 -11.23 14.87
N PHE A 123 31.52 -10.26 15.61
CA PHE A 123 31.20 -8.94 15.05
C PHE A 123 32.44 -8.25 14.48
N VAL A 124 33.56 -8.27 15.22
CA VAL A 124 34.82 -7.65 14.76
C VAL A 124 35.41 -8.38 13.55
N LYS A 125 35.25 -9.69 13.47
CA LYS A 125 35.80 -10.49 12.36
C LYS A 125 34.95 -10.31 11.08
N SER A 126 33.67 -10.53 11.17
CA SER A 126 32.76 -10.51 10.02
C SER A 126 31.32 -10.46 10.50
N PRO A 127 30.71 -9.26 10.64
CA PRO A 127 29.32 -9.13 11.04
C PRO A 127 28.37 -9.66 9.96
N SER A 128 27.22 -10.13 10.37
CA SER A 128 26.09 -10.43 9.48
C SER A 128 25.21 -9.20 9.30
N ILE A 129 24.47 -9.17 8.21
CA ILE A 129 23.45 -8.14 7.96
C ILE A 129 22.06 -8.71 8.13
N GLU A 130 21.16 -7.91 8.72
CA GLU A 130 19.76 -8.22 8.83
C GLU A 130 18.90 -7.02 8.35
N LEU A 131 17.71 -7.32 7.83
CA LEU A 131 16.76 -6.31 7.36
C LEU A 131 15.60 -6.20 8.33
N ASN A 132 15.28 -4.97 8.72
CA ASN A 132 13.99 -4.67 9.32
C ASN A 132 12.98 -4.33 8.24
N THR A 133 11.79 -4.87 8.40
CA THR A 133 10.67 -4.62 7.50
C THR A 133 9.44 -4.20 8.29
N LYS A 134 8.50 -3.58 7.60
CA LYS A 134 7.16 -3.25 8.10
C LYS A 134 6.12 -3.85 7.18
N ASP A 135 5.17 -4.56 7.77
CA ASP A 135 4.03 -5.09 7.03
C ASP A 135 3.16 -3.92 6.53
N GLN A 136 2.77 -3.98 5.28
CA GLN A 136 1.91 -3.01 4.61
C GLN A 136 0.77 -3.73 3.92
N ASP A 137 -0.43 -3.17 4.02
CA ASP A 137 -1.62 -3.76 3.42
C ASP A 137 -1.56 -3.70 1.89
N TYR A 138 -0.91 -2.66 1.35
CA TYR A 138 -0.61 -2.55 -0.08
C TYR A 138 0.67 -1.74 -0.29
N ALA A 139 1.46 -2.10 -1.31
CA ALA A 139 2.61 -1.30 -1.72
C ALA A 139 2.90 -1.40 -3.22
N ILE A 140 3.46 -0.30 -3.76
CA ILE A 140 4.22 -0.26 -5.00
C ILE A 140 5.69 -0.20 -4.59
N TYR A 141 6.49 -1.14 -5.05
CA TYR A 141 7.85 -1.31 -4.56
C TYR A 141 8.80 -1.83 -5.64
N ARG A 142 10.07 -1.66 -5.40
CA ARG A 142 11.14 -2.30 -6.16
C ARG A 142 11.85 -3.33 -5.29
N THR A 143 12.03 -4.53 -5.81
CA THR A 143 12.85 -5.55 -5.16
C THR A 143 14.32 -5.33 -5.52
N VAL A 144 15.19 -5.33 -4.52
CA VAL A 144 16.65 -5.22 -4.68
C VAL A 144 17.34 -6.24 -3.81
N ASP A 145 18.48 -6.77 -4.30
CA ASP A 145 19.35 -7.62 -3.52
C ASP A 145 20.49 -6.79 -2.93
N ILE A 146 20.65 -6.90 -1.62
CA ILE A 146 21.65 -6.17 -0.85
C ILE A 146 22.73 -7.17 -0.41
N SER A 147 23.96 -6.93 -0.85
CA SER A 147 25.14 -7.67 -0.40
C SER A 147 26.22 -6.71 0.07
N ILE A 148 26.90 -7.05 1.15
CA ILE A 148 27.97 -6.22 1.72
C ILE A 148 29.27 -7.02 1.66
N LYS A 149 30.28 -6.44 1.02
CA LYS A 149 31.62 -7.02 0.97
C LYS A 149 32.20 -7.05 2.39
N ASN A 150 32.86 -8.16 2.74
CA ASN A 150 33.44 -8.41 4.07
C ASN A 150 32.40 -8.59 5.20
N ALA A 151 31.12 -8.82 4.88
CA ALA A 151 30.15 -9.33 5.84
C ALA A 151 29.94 -10.82 5.64
N ASN A 152 29.71 -11.55 6.72
CA ASN A 152 29.38 -12.98 6.67
C ASN A 152 27.90 -13.18 6.43
N ALA A 153 27.44 -12.77 5.24
CA ALA A 153 26.03 -12.89 4.91
C ALA A 153 25.84 -13.19 3.42
N SER A 154 24.90 -14.07 3.13
CA SER A 154 24.27 -14.17 1.81
C SER A 154 23.55 -12.86 1.48
N ALA A 155 23.37 -12.58 0.21
CA ALA A 155 22.54 -11.46 -0.21
C ALA A 155 21.15 -11.51 0.45
N LYS A 156 20.67 -10.36 0.89
CA LYS A 156 19.32 -10.18 1.46
C LYS A 156 18.43 -9.46 0.44
N THR A 157 17.25 -9.98 0.20
CA THR A 157 16.30 -9.36 -0.72
C THR A 157 15.43 -8.37 0.04
N ALA A 158 15.37 -7.12 -0.42
CA ALA A 158 14.60 -6.04 0.18
C ALA A 158 13.54 -5.51 -0.81
N ASN A 159 12.32 -5.31 -0.33
CA ASN A 159 11.25 -4.62 -1.06
C ASN A 159 11.28 -3.15 -0.68
N ILE A 160 11.90 -2.33 -1.51
CA ILE A 160 12.02 -0.87 -1.28
C ILE A 160 10.72 -0.20 -1.73
N PRO A 161 9.92 0.35 -0.83
CA PRO A 161 8.64 0.95 -1.17
C PRO A 161 8.82 2.28 -1.94
N ILE A 162 8.00 2.47 -2.97
CA ILE A 162 7.76 3.74 -3.66
C ILE A 162 6.51 4.37 -3.06
N LEU A 163 5.45 3.56 -2.90
CA LEU A 163 4.22 3.87 -2.21
C LEU A 163 3.93 2.74 -1.22
N ALA A 164 3.60 3.07 0.00
CA ALA A 164 3.12 2.14 1.02
C ALA A 164 1.78 2.63 1.56
N ILE A 165 0.79 1.75 1.62
CA ILE A 165 -0.56 2.07 2.09
C ILE A 165 -0.93 1.15 3.24
N GLU A 166 -1.41 1.75 4.31
CA GLU A 166 -2.06 1.08 5.43
C GLU A 166 -3.57 1.33 5.33
N ASN A 167 -4.36 0.28 5.22
CA ASN A 167 -5.81 0.33 5.10
C ASN A 167 -6.47 0.17 6.48
N LYS A 168 -7.42 1.05 6.79
CA LYS A 168 -8.19 1.00 8.02
C LYS A 168 -9.69 1.13 7.71
N THR A 169 -10.52 0.29 8.31
CA THR A 169 -11.97 0.50 8.29
C THR A 169 -12.37 1.65 9.20
N PHE A 170 -11.58 1.88 10.25
CA PHE A 170 -11.79 2.93 11.23
C PHE A 170 -10.44 3.49 11.66
N LEU A 171 -10.30 4.80 11.74
CA LEU A 171 -9.06 5.48 12.15
C LEU A 171 -9.34 6.40 13.34
N ASP A 172 -8.86 6.00 14.51
CA ASP A 172 -8.81 6.84 15.70
C ASP A 172 -7.42 7.46 15.92
N LYS A 173 -7.27 8.25 16.98
CA LYS A 173 -6.00 8.91 17.33
C LYS A 173 -4.87 7.89 17.56
N THR A 174 -5.11 6.82 18.27
CA THR A 174 -4.09 5.80 18.60
C THR A 174 -3.62 5.07 17.33
N MET A 175 -4.54 4.74 16.44
CA MET A 175 -4.23 4.13 15.16
C MET A 175 -3.45 5.08 14.25
N LEU A 176 -3.80 6.38 14.26
CA LEU A 176 -3.07 7.40 13.51
C LEU A 176 -1.62 7.55 14.03
N GLU A 177 -1.42 7.61 15.35
CA GLU A 177 -0.08 7.66 15.96
C GLU A 177 0.76 6.42 15.60
N GLY A 178 0.15 5.23 15.58
CA GLY A 178 0.79 4.00 15.14
C GLY A 178 1.21 4.04 13.66
N ALA A 179 0.35 4.58 12.81
CA ALA A 179 0.62 4.74 11.38
C ALA A 179 1.76 5.76 11.14
N ILE A 180 1.77 6.89 11.88
CA ILE A 180 2.86 7.88 11.83
C ILE A 180 4.20 7.22 12.21
N ALA A 181 4.25 6.47 13.32
CA ALA A 181 5.46 5.78 13.74
C ALA A 181 5.93 4.73 12.71
N THR A 182 5.02 4.10 11.98
CA THR A 182 5.34 3.18 10.88
C THR A 182 5.88 3.94 9.68
N ALA A 183 5.25 5.06 9.32
CA ALA A 183 5.70 5.93 8.23
C ALA A 183 7.12 6.44 8.46
N GLU A 184 7.44 6.90 9.67
CA GLU A 184 8.80 7.35 10.05
C GLU A 184 9.83 6.23 9.84
N LYS A 185 9.53 5.01 10.29
CA LYS A 185 10.43 3.86 10.13
C LYS A 185 10.67 3.52 8.67
N ILE A 186 9.64 3.53 7.84
CA ILE A 186 9.75 3.29 6.39
C ILE A 186 10.58 4.39 5.75
N LYS A 187 10.32 5.65 6.08
CA LYS A 187 11.05 6.80 5.51
C LYS A 187 12.51 6.88 5.95
N MET A 188 12.89 6.27 7.07
CA MET A 188 14.31 6.14 7.44
C MET A 188 15.09 5.29 6.43
N GLY A 189 14.51 4.23 5.89
CA GLY A 189 15.15 3.36 4.90
C GLY A 189 14.85 3.74 3.44
N ALA A 190 13.72 4.38 3.20
CA ALA A 190 13.25 4.81 1.89
C ALA A 190 12.69 6.24 1.95
N PRO A 191 13.55 7.29 2.00
CA PRO A 191 13.12 8.68 2.23
C PRO A 191 12.12 9.21 1.20
N TYR A 192 12.19 8.70 -0.03
CA TYR A 192 11.30 9.08 -1.15
C TYR A 192 9.98 8.32 -1.17
N ALA A 193 9.81 7.32 -0.30
CA ALA A 193 8.55 6.59 -0.22
C ALA A 193 7.39 7.52 0.17
N VAL A 194 6.28 7.40 -0.53
CA VAL A 194 5.00 8.00 -0.11
C VAL A 194 4.32 7.01 0.82
N TYR A 195 3.92 7.47 2.00
CA TYR A 195 3.15 6.67 2.94
C TYR A 195 1.74 7.24 3.05
N VAL A 196 0.74 6.39 2.91
CA VAL A 196 -0.68 6.76 2.93
C VAL A 196 -1.43 5.89 3.93
N VAL A 197 -2.30 6.51 4.70
CA VAL A 197 -3.32 5.79 5.48
C VAL A 197 -4.65 6.00 4.77
N ALA A 198 -5.20 4.92 4.22
CA ALA A 198 -6.52 4.94 3.63
C ALA A 198 -7.54 4.44 4.65
N THR A 199 -8.60 5.20 4.91
CA THR A 199 -9.60 4.82 5.90
C THR A 199 -11.01 5.03 5.37
N GLU A 200 -11.93 4.12 5.72
CA GLU A 200 -13.36 4.26 5.43
C GLU A 200 -14.02 5.26 6.38
N THR A 201 -13.62 5.24 7.66
CA THR A 201 -14.17 6.12 8.69
C THR A 201 -13.06 6.83 9.45
N TYR A 202 -13.08 8.15 9.41
CA TYR A 202 -12.16 8.99 10.15
C TYR A 202 -12.82 9.48 11.45
N ALA A 203 -12.30 9.04 12.59
CA ALA A 203 -12.84 9.33 13.93
C ALA A 203 -11.87 10.11 14.82
N VAL A 204 -10.81 10.67 14.25
CA VAL A 204 -9.91 11.57 14.97
C VAL A 204 -10.64 12.90 15.17
N LYS A 205 -10.67 13.42 16.41
CA LYS A 205 -11.31 14.70 16.69
C LYS A 205 -10.63 15.83 15.91
N TYR A 206 -11.40 16.81 15.45
CA TYR A 206 -10.94 17.93 14.61
C TYR A 206 -9.81 18.78 15.23
N GLU A 207 -9.53 18.63 16.52
CA GLU A 207 -8.41 19.29 17.21
C GLU A 207 -7.02 18.76 16.79
N VAL A 208 -7.00 17.61 16.07
CA VAL A 208 -5.76 17.00 15.56
C VAL A 208 -5.84 17.03 14.04
N ASP A 209 -5.37 18.10 13.42
CA ASP A 209 -5.21 18.15 11.98
C ASP A 209 -4.03 17.26 11.58
N PRO A 210 -4.23 16.20 10.78
CA PRO A 210 -3.16 15.30 10.35
C PRO A 210 -2.06 16.01 9.57
N VAL A 211 -2.36 17.14 8.94
CA VAL A 211 -1.40 17.95 8.17
C VAL A 211 -0.43 18.69 9.10
N TYR A 212 -0.85 19.00 10.31
CA TYR A 212 -0.06 19.77 11.28
C TYR A 212 0.41 18.96 12.49
N SER A 213 -0.05 17.71 12.65
CA SER A 213 0.47 16.82 13.69
C SER A 213 1.84 16.29 13.26
N ARG A 214 2.87 16.88 13.81
CA ARG A 214 4.24 16.37 13.75
C ARG A 214 4.48 15.41 14.89
#